data_e3216bd7e14c294536d2c402ff450820
#
_entry.id   e3216bd7e14c294536d2c402ff450820
#
_cell.length_a   1.000
_cell.length_b   1.000
_cell.length_c   1.000
_cell.angle_alpha   90.00
_cell.angle_beta   90.00
_cell.angle_gamma   90.00
#
_symmetry.space_group_name_H-M   'P 1'
#
loop_
_entity.id
_entity.type
_entity.pdbx_description
1 polymer ?
#
loop_
_entity_poly.entity_id
_entity_poly.type
_entity_poly.pdbx_seq_one_letter_code
_entity_poly.pdbx_strand_id
1 'polypeptide(L)'
;GAVVAFVIMRRRAESAAKEIADIFSYTAELLAAGDSMREAIFQCYESLVHVLMGRGFLRRDFETVREFEMAIRAALPNLSDEALSSLDNVFEEARYSRHEMGEVDKNNAQEALTRVVGEIQQIGDIPNR
;
A
#
# COMPACT_ATOMS: atom_id res chain seq x y z
N GLY A 1 20.48 -15.63 17.56
CA GLY A 1 21.58 -15.02 16.84
C GLY A 1 21.11 -14.10 15.69
N ALA A 2 22.05 -13.46 15.04
CA ALA A 2 21.76 -12.52 13.96
C ALA A 2 20.99 -13.16 12.78
N VAL A 3 21.29 -14.43 12.47
CA VAL A 3 20.62 -15.16 11.38
C VAL A 3 19.14 -15.38 11.69
N VAL A 4 18.82 -15.73 12.92
CA VAL A 4 17.42 -15.94 13.35
C VAL A 4 16.65 -14.63 13.30
N ALA A 5 17.24 -13.53 13.76
CA ALA A 5 16.63 -12.21 13.71
C ALA A 5 16.34 -11.79 12.26
N PHE A 6 17.29 -12.02 11.36
CA PHE A 6 17.13 -11.71 9.93
C PHE A 6 15.98 -12.52 9.32
N VAL A 7 15.89 -13.82 9.60
CA VAL A 7 14.82 -14.67 9.07
C VAL A 7 13.45 -14.22 9.59
N ILE A 8 13.36 -13.86 10.86
CA ILE A 8 12.10 -13.38 11.45
C ILE A 8 11.66 -12.07 10.79
N MET A 9 12.57 -11.13 10.59
CA MET A 9 12.28 -9.85 9.94
C MET A 9 11.83 -10.05 8.50
N ARG A 10 12.48 -10.94 7.76
CA ARG A 10 12.11 -11.25 6.38
C ARG A 10 10.71 -11.85 6.29
N ARG A 11 10.38 -12.80 7.17
CA ARG A 11 9.05 -13.42 7.18
C ARG A 11 7.97 -12.41 7.55
N ARG A 12 8.27 -11.48 8.46
CA ARG A 12 7.36 -10.42 8.85
C ARG A 12 7.04 -9.52 7.64
N ALA A 13 8.06 -9.13 6.88
CA ALA A 13 7.89 -8.31 5.70
C ALA A 13 7.10 -9.03 4.61
N GLU A 14 7.40 -10.32 4.35
CA GLU A 14 6.67 -11.13 3.36
C GLU A 14 5.20 -11.26 3.72
N SER A 15 4.88 -11.48 4.99
CA SER A 15 3.51 -11.61 5.47
C SER A 15 2.77 -10.28 5.35
N ALA A 16 3.42 -9.17 5.69
CA ALA A 16 2.84 -7.83 5.53
C ALA A 16 2.61 -7.51 4.06
N ALA A 17 3.56 -7.84 3.18
CA ALA A 17 3.45 -7.58 1.75
C ALA A 17 2.21 -8.26 1.16
N LYS A 18 1.93 -9.49 1.55
CA LYS A 18 0.74 -10.21 1.08
C LYS A 18 -0.55 -9.52 1.53
N GLU A 19 -0.64 -9.16 2.80
CA GLU A 19 -1.81 -8.46 3.31
C GLU A 19 -2.01 -7.11 2.63
N ILE A 20 -0.92 -6.38 2.40
CA ILE A 20 -0.96 -5.08 1.74
C ILE A 20 -1.40 -5.24 0.28
N ALA A 21 -0.88 -6.23 -0.44
CA ALA A 21 -1.32 -6.52 -1.81
C ALA A 21 -2.82 -6.83 -1.86
N ASP A 22 -3.33 -7.59 -0.91
CA ASP A 22 -4.75 -7.91 -0.83
C ASP A 22 -5.60 -6.66 -0.61
N ILE A 23 -5.14 -5.73 0.23
CA ILE A 23 -5.82 -4.45 0.47
C ILE A 23 -5.89 -3.64 -0.83
N PHE A 24 -4.79 -3.53 -1.55
CA PHE A 24 -4.76 -2.77 -2.81
C PHE A 24 -5.63 -3.42 -3.89
N SER A 25 -5.60 -4.76 -3.99
CA SER A 25 -6.45 -5.49 -4.94
C SER A 25 -7.92 -5.29 -4.65
N TYR A 26 -8.30 -5.36 -3.39
CA TYR A 26 -9.69 -5.13 -2.96
C TYR A 26 -10.13 -3.70 -3.28
N THR A 27 -9.28 -2.72 -3.02
CA THR A 27 -9.57 -1.31 -3.32
C THR A 27 -9.77 -1.10 -4.82
N ALA A 28 -8.92 -1.73 -5.65
CA ALA A 28 -9.07 -1.65 -7.11
C ALA A 28 -10.40 -2.27 -7.56
N GLU A 29 -10.84 -3.36 -6.93
CA GLU A 29 -12.14 -3.97 -7.22
C GLU A 29 -13.30 -3.04 -6.85
N LEU A 30 -13.23 -2.35 -5.72
CA LEU A 30 -14.23 -1.38 -5.32
C LEU A 30 -14.36 -0.25 -6.35
N LEU A 31 -13.23 0.25 -6.83
CA LEU A 31 -13.23 1.29 -7.85
C LEU A 31 -13.83 0.78 -9.16
N ALA A 32 -13.50 -0.43 -9.56
CA ALA A 32 -14.06 -1.05 -10.77
C ALA A 32 -15.56 -1.27 -10.65
N ALA A 33 -16.07 -1.53 -9.44
CA ALA A 33 -17.49 -1.73 -9.19
C ALA A 33 -18.29 -0.42 -9.14
N GLY A 34 -17.62 0.74 -9.25
CA GLY A 34 -18.27 2.03 -9.26
C GLY A 34 -18.42 2.70 -7.90
N ASP A 35 -17.76 2.21 -6.89
CA ASP A 35 -17.78 2.81 -5.55
C ASP A 35 -17.12 4.18 -5.57
N SER A 36 -17.48 5.01 -4.59
CA SER A 36 -16.86 6.32 -4.41
C SER A 36 -15.35 6.18 -4.24
N MET A 37 -14.58 6.85 -5.12
CA MET A 37 -13.12 6.80 -5.06
C MET A 37 -12.61 7.29 -3.70
N ARG A 38 -13.15 8.40 -3.21
CA ARG A 38 -12.71 8.98 -1.94
C ARG A 38 -12.91 8.00 -0.78
N GLU A 39 -14.08 7.36 -0.71
CA GLU A 39 -14.36 6.40 0.34
C GLU A 39 -13.51 5.15 0.22
N ALA A 40 -13.34 4.63 -1.00
CA ALA A 40 -12.52 3.44 -1.24
C ALA A 40 -11.07 3.69 -0.84
N ILE A 41 -10.52 4.87 -1.19
CA ILE A 41 -9.14 5.22 -0.86
C ILE A 41 -8.97 5.45 0.65
N PHE A 42 -9.95 6.07 1.31
CA PHE A 42 -9.89 6.22 2.77
C PHE A 42 -9.92 4.87 3.48
N GLN A 43 -10.76 3.92 3.04
CA GLN A 43 -10.77 2.57 3.57
C GLN A 43 -9.43 1.87 3.35
N CYS A 44 -8.85 2.06 2.17
CA CYS A 44 -7.53 1.52 1.84
C CYS A 44 -6.49 2.02 2.84
N TYR A 45 -6.44 3.33 3.05
CA TYR A 45 -5.51 3.95 3.99
C TYR A 45 -5.68 3.38 5.40
N GLU A 46 -6.92 3.33 5.90
CA GLU A 46 -7.20 2.79 7.24
C GLU A 46 -6.76 1.34 7.38
N SER A 47 -7.01 0.52 6.36
CA SER A 47 -6.60 -0.88 6.36
C SER A 47 -5.08 -1.01 6.37
N LEU A 48 -4.38 -0.17 5.61
CA LEU A 48 -2.91 -0.16 5.60
C LEU A 48 -2.36 0.22 6.97
N VAL A 49 -2.90 1.27 7.58
CA VAL A 49 -2.49 1.70 8.93
C VAL A 49 -2.66 0.54 9.91
N HIS A 50 -3.79 -0.15 9.85
CA HIS A 50 -4.08 -1.27 10.75
C HIS A 50 -3.06 -2.41 10.60
N VAL A 51 -2.75 -2.79 9.36
CA VAL A 51 -1.75 -3.84 9.09
C VAL A 51 -0.36 -3.40 9.54
N LEU A 52 0.04 -2.18 9.20
CA LEU A 52 1.37 -1.68 9.53
C LEU A 52 1.57 -1.57 11.04
N MET A 53 0.56 -1.12 11.78
CA MET A 53 0.61 -1.09 13.24
C MET A 53 0.65 -2.50 13.82
N GLY A 54 -0.22 -3.37 13.34
CA GLY A 54 -0.33 -4.73 13.83
C GLY A 54 0.92 -5.55 13.59
N ARG A 55 1.68 -5.23 12.55
CA ARG A 55 2.93 -5.92 12.21
C ARG A 55 4.17 -5.23 12.77
N GLY A 56 4.00 -4.10 13.46
CA GLY A 56 5.10 -3.40 14.10
C GLY A 56 5.90 -2.47 13.20
N PHE A 57 5.40 -2.15 12.02
CA PHE A 57 6.06 -1.22 11.10
C PHE A 57 5.70 0.24 11.38
N LEU A 58 4.56 0.49 12.02
CA LEU A 58 4.05 1.83 12.27
C LEU A 58 3.69 1.96 13.76
N ARG A 59 4.12 3.05 14.39
CA ARG A 59 3.80 3.32 15.77
C ARG A 59 2.34 3.75 15.89
N ARG A 60 1.70 3.35 17.00
CA ARG A 60 0.30 3.71 17.24
C ARG A 60 0.07 5.21 17.39
N ASP A 61 1.09 5.92 17.80
CA ASP A 61 1.04 7.37 18.01
C ASP A 61 1.65 8.17 16.86
N PHE A 62 1.74 7.56 15.66
CA PHE A 62 2.29 8.27 14.52
C PHE A 62 1.44 9.53 14.20
N GLU A 63 2.11 10.58 13.75
CA GLU A 63 1.45 11.87 13.53
C GLU A 63 1.65 12.41 12.12
N THR A 64 2.61 11.88 11.36
CA THR A 64 2.99 12.46 10.08
C THR A 64 2.87 11.47 8.93
N VAL A 65 2.64 12.03 7.73
CA VAL A 65 2.64 11.26 6.48
C VAL A 65 4.00 10.62 6.25
N ARG A 66 5.08 11.30 6.64
CA ARG A 66 6.43 10.75 6.49
C ARG A 66 6.60 9.46 7.28
N GLU A 67 6.07 9.41 8.50
CA GLU A 67 6.13 8.18 9.31
C GLU A 67 5.39 7.04 8.63
N PHE A 68 4.23 7.32 8.03
CA PHE A 68 3.47 6.34 7.27
C PHE A 68 4.25 5.86 6.05
N GLU A 69 4.85 6.78 5.29
CA GLU A 69 5.66 6.42 4.12
C GLU A 69 6.86 5.54 4.50
N MET A 70 7.53 5.88 5.60
CA MET A 70 8.66 5.07 6.08
C MET A 70 8.20 3.66 6.48
N ALA A 71 7.01 3.55 7.07
CA ALA A 71 6.44 2.25 7.41
C ALA A 71 6.14 1.41 6.16
N ILE A 72 5.59 2.04 5.12
CA ILE A 72 5.35 1.37 3.84
C ILE A 72 6.66 0.90 3.22
N ARG A 73 7.70 1.75 3.21
CA ARG A 73 9.01 1.37 2.68
C ARG A 73 9.63 0.20 3.45
N ALA A 74 9.46 0.19 4.78
CA ALA A 74 9.97 -0.91 5.60
C ALA A 74 9.22 -2.21 5.33
N ALA A 75 7.90 -2.14 5.12
CA ALA A 75 7.08 -3.31 4.84
C ALA A 75 7.25 -3.82 3.40
N LEU A 76 7.56 -2.91 2.46
CA LEU A 76 7.70 -3.20 1.03
C LEU A 76 9.06 -2.69 0.52
N PRO A 77 10.17 -3.29 0.97
CA PRO A 77 11.50 -2.72 0.70
C PRO A 77 11.89 -2.70 -0.78
N ASN A 78 11.23 -3.51 -1.60
CA ASN A 78 11.54 -3.58 -3.03
C ASN A 78 10.54 -2.80 -3.91
N LEU A 79 9.61 -2.08 -3.28
CA LEU A 79 8.69 -1.23 -4.02
C LEU A 79 9.45 -0.07 -4.65
N SER A 80 9.22 0.17 -5.95
CA SER A 80 9.91 1.24 -6.65
C SER A 80 9.45 2.61 -6.14
N ASP A 81 10.33 3.60 -6.25
CA ASP A 81 10.00 4.98 -5.89
C ASP A 81 8.85 5.51 -6.76
N GLU A 82 8.81 5.10 -8.02
CA GLU A 82 7.74 5.49 -8.95
C GLU A 82 6.37 4.96 -8.51
N ALA A 83 6.32 3.69 -8.11
CA ALA A 83 5.08 3.10 -7.63
C ALA A 83 4.62 3.77 -6.33
N LEU A 84 5.55 4.02 -5.42
CA LEU A 84 5.23 4.70 -4.17
C LEU A 84 4.75 6.13 -4.41
N SER A 85 5.39 6.85 -5.32
CA SER A 85 5.00 8.21 -5.69
C SER A 85 3.60 8.24 -6.31
N SER A 86 3.29 7.28 -7.17
CA SER A 86 1.95 7.17 -7.76
C SER A 86 0.89 6.92 -6.69
N LEU A 87 1.20 6.08 -5.72
CA LEU A 87 0.31 5.78 -4.60
C LEU A 87 0.08 7.02 -3.72
N ASP A 88 1.15 7.76 -3.41
CA ASP A 88 1.07 9.00 -2.65
C ASP A 88 0.16 10.02 -3.34
N ASN A 89 0.28 10.15 -4.65
CA ASN A 89 -0.56 11.06 -5.43
C ASN A 89 -2.04 10.68 -5.32
N VAL A 90 -2.36 9.40 -5.34
CA VAL A 90 -3.73 8.92 -5.19
C VAL A 90 -4.27 9.29 -3.79
N PHE A 91 -3.50 9.07 -2.76
CA PHE A 91 -3.90 9.40 -1.39
C PHE A 91 -4.07 10.91 -1.20
N GLU A 92 -3.15 11.72 -1.71
CA GLU A 92 -3.25 13.17 -1.63
C GLU A 92 -4.48 13.69 -2.34
N GLU A 93 -4.76 13.17 -3.53
CA GLU A 93 -5.91 13.60 -4.29
C GLU A 93 -7.21 13.27 -3.55
N ALA A 94 -7.33 12.08 -2.99
CA ALA A 94 -8.50 11.68 -2.23
C ALA A 94 -8.67 12.54 -0.97
N ARG A 95 -7.57 12.97 -0.35
CA ARG A 95 -7.60 13.73 0.91
C ARG A 95 -7.87 15.21 0.69
N TYR A 96 -7.22 15.81 -0.31
CA TYR A 96 -7.17 17.26 -0.43
C TYR A 96 -7.96 17.84 -1.61
N SER A 97 -8.34 17.04 -2.57
CA SER A 97 -9.10 17.53 -3.70
C SER A 97 -10.50 17.97 -3.29
N ARG A 98 -10.90 19.15 -3.75
CA ARG A 98 -12.23 19.70 -3.47
C ARG A 98 -13.22 19.42 -4.60
N HIS A 99 -12.72 19.00 -5.75
CA HIS A 99 -13.60 18.69 -6.87
C HIS A 99 -14.09 17.25 -6.80
N GLU A 100 -15.14 16.96 -7.51
CA GLU A 100 -15.65 15.60 -7.61
C GLU A 100 -14.65 14.76 -8.42
N MET A 101 -14.40 13.54 -7.94
CA MET A 101 -13.48 12.62 -8.56
C MET A 101 -14.15 11.95 -9.76
N GLY A 102 -13.63 12.23 -10.96
CA GLY A 102 -14.18 11.70 -12.22
C GLY A 102 -13.53 10.40 -12.66
N GLU A 103 -13.88 9.99 -13.89
CA GLU A 103 -13.37 8.74 -14.48
C GLU A 103 -11.85 8.74 -14.65
N VAL A 104 -11.26 9.88 -15.01
CA VAL A 104 -9.81 9.99 -15.18
C VAL A 104 -9.11 9.74 -13.84
N ASP A 105 -9.60 10.35 -12.78
CA ASP A 105 -9.05 10.17 -11.44
C ASP A 105 -9.16 8.72 -11.00
N LYS A 106 -10.30 8.09 -11.24
CA LYS A 106 -10.55 6.70 -10.92
C LYS A 106 -9.60 5.78 -11.68
N ASN A 107 -9.42 6.01 -12.97
CA ASN A 107 -8.53 5.21 -13.80
C ASN A 107 -7.08 5.35 -13.35
N ASN A 108 -6.65 6.55 -13.00
CA ASN A 108 -5.31 6.78 -12.47
C ASN A 108 -5.11 6.04 -11.16
N ALA A 109 -6.11 6.05 -10.28
CA ALA A 109 -6.05 5.32 -9.02
C ALA A 109 -5.96 3.82 -9.26
N GLN A 110 -6.77 3.28 -10.16
CA GLN A 110 -6.73 1.85 -10.50
C GLN A 110 -5.37 1.45 -11.06
N GLU A 111 -4.79 2.26 -11.94
CA GLU A 111 -3.46 2.00 -12.50
C GLU A 111 -2.39 1.99 -11.41
N ALA A 112 -2.44 2.96 -10.50
CA ALA A 112 -1.48 3.04 -9.40
C ALA A 112 -1.56 1.81 -8.49
N LEU A 113 -2.77 1.42 -8.11
CA LEU A 113 -2.99 0.25 -7.25
C LEU A 113 -2.55 -1.04 -7.94
N THR A 114 -2.92 -1.21 -9.21
CA THR A 114 -2.56 -2.39 -9.99
C THR A 114 -1.04 -2.50 -10.15
N ARG A 115 -0.37 -1.38 -10.37
CA ARG A 115 1.09 -1.35 -10.49
C ARG A 115 1.76 -1.78 -9.19
N VAL A 116 1.30 -1.25 -8.06
CA VAL A 116 1.87 -1.62 -6.76
C VAL A 116 1.67 -3.10 -6.49
N VAL A 117 0.46 -3.62 -6.74
CA VAL A 117 0.19 -5.06 -6.59
C VAL A 117 1.10 -5.89 -7.47
N GLY A 118 1.28 -5.47 -8.72
CA GLY A 118 2.16 -6.16 -9.66
C GLY A 118 3.60 -6.21 -9.18
N GLU A 119 4.11 -5.12 -8.64
CA GLU A 119 5.47 -5.09 -8.10
C GLU A 119 5.60 -5.96 -6.85
N ILE A 120 4.60 -5.96 -5.97
CA ILE A 120 4.61 -6.82 -4.78
C ILE A 120 4.58 -8.31 -5.19
N GLN A 121 3.73 -8.67 -6.13
CA GLN A 121 3.61 -10.05 -6.59
C GLN A 121 4.87 -10.53 -7.30
N GLN A 122 5.52 -9.69 -8.08
CA GLN A 122 6.78 -10.03 -8.74
C GLN A 122 7.85 -10.42 -7.72
N ILE A 123 7.90 -9.73 -6.59
CA ILE A 123 8.83 -10.04 -5.52
C ILE A 123 8.53 -11.42 -4.94
N GLY A 124 7.25 -11.75 -4.73
CA GLY A 124 6.82 -13.05 -4.23
C GLY A 124 6.99 -14.18 -5.23
N ASP A 125 6.94 -13.85 -6.53
CA ASP A 125 6.99 -14.82 -7.62
C ASP A 125 8.41 -15.06 -8.15
N ILE A 126 9.43 -14.38 -7.60
CA ILE A 126 10.80 -14.68 -7.99
C ILE A 126 11.11 -16.10 -7.59
N PRO A 127 11.26 -17.02 -8.56
CA PRO A 127 11.50 -18.41 -8.20
C PRO A 127 12.84 -18.56 -7.49
N ASN A 128 12.86 -19.39 -6.50
CA ASN A 128 14.10 -19.79 -5.84
C ASN A 128 14.87 -20.65 -6.85
N ARG A 129 15.72 -20.00 -7.58
CA ARG A 129 16.58 -20.69 -8.57
C ARG A 129 17.95 -20.94 -7.99
#